data_d32e04083b6c4070ea8ae63a54abfc1f
#
_entry.id   d32e04083b6c4070ea8ae63a54abfc1f
#
_cell.length_a   1.000
_cell.length_b   1.000
_cell.length_c   1.000
_cell.angle_alpha   90.00
_cell.angle_beta   90.00
_cell.angle_gamma   90.00
#
_symmetry.space_group_name_H-M   'P 1'
#
loop_
_entity.id
_entity.type
_entity.pdbx_description
1 polymer ?
#
loop_
_entity_poly.entity_id
_entity_poly.type
_entity_poly.pdbx_seq_one_letter_code
_entity_poly.pdbx_strand_id
1 'polypeptide(L)'
;KEVIALEFMHAIAYRFINKKKPFTIYELAKELKTPPTIINEISESLEKSMYIIKTVDGSKISYILGCPPESITVGDILYSLKMNGGFRNKNLSPDDKYKKLIYENKTISNKDYNKDLYHLVVNK
;
A
#
# COMPACT_ATOMS: atom_id res chain seq x y z
N LYS A 1 -8.24 -6.44 -0.20
CA LYS A 1 -7.67 -5.16 -0.64
C LYS A 1 -6.56 -4.67 0.29
N GLU A 2 -6.68 -4.92 1.58
CA GLU A 2 -5.67 -4.49 2.54
C GLU A 2 -4.33 -5.19 2.28
N VAL A 3 -4.37 -6.49 2.01
CA VAL A 3 -3.17 -7.26 1.68
C VAL A 3 -2.52 -6.72 0.41
N ILE A 4 -3.35 -6.42 -0.60
CA ILE A 4 -2.85 -5.89 -1.87
C ILE A 4 -2.21 -4.53 -1.65
N ALA A 5 -2.78 -3.68 -0.80
CA ALA A 5 -2.22 -2.38 -0.49
C ALA A 5 -0.85 -2.51 0.17
N LEU A 6 -0.68 -3.48 1.07
CA LEU A 6 0.60 -3.73 1.70
C LEU A 6 1.62 -4.24 0.69
N GLU A 7 1.20 -5.13 -0.22
CA GLU A 7 2.06 -5.60 -1.29
C GLU A 7 2.44 -4.47 -2.23
N PHE A 8 1.49 -3.57 -2.51
CA PHE A 8 1.71 -2.38 -3.33
C PHE A 8 2.81 -1.50 -2.72
N MET A 9 2.66 -1.18 -1.44
CA MET A 9 3.65 -0.35 -0.75
C MET A 9 5.00 -1.05 -0.63
N HIS A 10 4.99 -2.36 -0.40
CA HIS A 10 6.21 -3.14 -0.34
C HIS A 10 6.95 -3.08 -1.69
N ALA A 11 6.23 -3.25 -2.79
CA ALA A 11 6.83 -3.22 -4.12
C ALA A 11 7.45 -1.85 -4.43
N ILE A 12 6.74 -0.78 -4.10
CA ILE A 12 7.24 0.58 -4.34
C ILE A 12 8.46 0.85 -3.47
N ALA A 13 8.40 0.47 -2.19
CA ALA A 13 9.52 0.67 -1.28
C ALA A 13 10.74 -0.15 -1.71
N TYR A 14 10.52 -1.37 -2.18
CA TYR A 14 11.60 -2.22 -2.66
C TYR A 14 12.37 -1.54 -3.80
N ARG A 15 11.66 -1.00 -4.78
CA ARG A 15 12.30 -0.29 -5.88
C ARG A 15 13.02 0.95 -5.40
N PHE A 16 12.44 1.68 -4.47
CA PHE A 16 13.04 2.88 -3.90
C PHE A 16 14.33 2.56 -3.16
N ILE A 17 14.28 1.58 -2.26
CA ILE A 17 15.45 1.21 -1.44
C ILE A 17 16.58 0.66 -2.30
N ASN A 18 16.26 -0.09 -3.33
CA ASN A 18 17.25 -0.72 -4.21
C ASN A 18 17.59 0.14 -5.42
N LYS A 19 17.14 1.39 -5.45
CA LYS A 19 17.44 2.37 -6.50
C LYS A 19 17.09 1.87 -7.90
N LYS A 20 15.96 1.18 -8.00
CA LYS A 20 15.46 0.69 -9.28
C LYS A 20 14.40 1.62 -9.83
N LYS A 21 14.07 1.46 -11.12
CA LYS A 21 13.05 2.29 -11.75
C LYS A 21 11.69 2.11 -11.06
N PRO A 22 10.90 3.20 -10.92
CA PRO A 22 9.57 3.10 -10.35
C PRO A 22 8.66 2.19 -11.17
N PHE A 23 7.72 1.56 -10.49
CA PHE A 23 6.69 0.76 -11.16
C PHE A 23 5.67 1.64 -11.85
N THR A 24 5.27 1.25 -13.06
CA THR A 24 4.06 1.80 -13.69
C THR A 24 2.84 1.06 -13.15
N ILE A 25 1.65 1.62 -13.40
CA ILE A 25 0.42 0.98 -12.95
C ILE A 25 0.25 -0.42 -13.57
N TYR A 26 0.64 -0.58 -14.82
CA TYR A 26 0.52 -1.89 -15.50
C TYR A 26 1.52 -2.89 -14.97
N GLU A 27 2.73 -2.44 -14.66
CA GLU A 27 3.73 -3.30 -14.05
C GLU A 27 3.28 -3.79 -12.66
N LEU A 28 2.70 -2.89 -11.87
CA LEU A 28 2.17 -3.25 -10.56
C LEU A 28 1.00 -4.22 -10.68
N ALA A 29 0.10 -3.98 -11.62
CA ALA A 29 -1.03 -4.87 -11.85
C ALA A 29 -0.55 -6.29 -12.18
N LYS A 30 0.46 -6.38 -13.00
CA LYS A 30 1.04 -7.66 -13.39
C LYS A 30 1.75 -8.32 -12.22
N GLU A 31 2.57 -7.55 -11.50
CA GLU A 31 3.35 -8.06 -10.37
C GLU A 31 2.45 -8.56 -9.24
N LEU A 32 1.39 -7.83 -8.95
CA LEU A 32 0.47 -8.15 -7.86
C LEU A 32 -0.70 -9.01 -8.32
N LYS A 33 -0.75 -9.37 -9.59
CA LYS A 33 -1.84 -10.16 -10.18
C LYS A 33 -3.20 -9.59 -9.84
N THR A 34 -3.32 -8.28 -9.99
CA THR A 34 -4.50 -7.51 -9.60
C THR A 34 -4.91 -6.59 -10.74
N PRO A 35 -6.20 -6.44 -11.03
CA PRO A 35 -6.65 -5.54 -12.10
C PRO A 35 -6.16 -4.11 -11.92
N PRO A 36 -5.81 -3.41 -12.99
CA PRO A 36 -5.36 -2.02 -12.90
C PRO A 36 -6.36 -1.10 -12.20
N THR A 37 -7.66 -1.37 -12.31
CA THR A 37 -8.67 -0.56 -11.63
C THR A 37 -8.51 -0.60 -10.11
N ILE A 38 -8.21 -1.76 -9.56
CA ILE A 38 -7.99 -1.93 -8.12
C ILE A 38 -6.68 -1.24 -7.72
N ILE A 39 -5.64 -1.40 -8.52
CA ILE A 39 -4.36 -0.71 -8.28
C ILE A 39 -4.58 0.80 -8.25
N ASN A 40 -5.39 1.31 -9.16
CA ASN A 40 -5.68 2.74 -9.22
C ASN A 40 -6.44 3.23 -7.97
N GLU A 41 -7.42 2.46 -7.51
CA GLU A 41 -8.16 2.79 -6.29
C GLU A 41 -7.24 2.86 -5.08
N ILE A 42 -6.35 1.87 -4.94
CA ILE A 42 -5.40 1.83 -3.85
C ILE A 42 -4.44 3.01 -3.93
N SER A 43 -3.94 3.31 -5.12
CA SER A 43 -3.00 4.41 -5.31
C SER A 43 -3.63 5.75 -4.95
N GLU A 44 -4.90 5.95 -5.29
CA GLU A 44 -5.59 7.19 -4.94
C GLU A 44 -5.67 7.40 -3.43
N SER A 45 -5.98 6.33 -2.68
CA SER A 45 -6.05 6.40 -1.24
C SER A 45 -4.69 6.71 -0.61
N LEU A 46 -3.65 6.07 -1.09
CA LEU A 46 -2.30 6.25 -0.56
C LEU A 46 -1.73 7.61 -0.97
N GLU A 47 -2.09 8.11 -2.14
CA GLU A 47 -1.66 9.42 -2.61
C GLU A 47 -2.26 10.53 -1.74
N LYS A 48 -3.49 10.39 -1.31
CA LYS A 48 -4.14 11.36 -0.42
C LYS A 48 -3.42 11.49 0.91
N SER A 49 -2.82 10.41 1.38
CA SER A 49 -2.02 10.43 2.61
C SER A 49 -0.57 10.82 2.34
N MET A 50 -0.22 11.10 1.09
CA MET A 50 1.12 11.49 0.68
C MET A 50 2.16 10.38 0.90
N TYR A 51 1.72 9.14 0.96
CA TYR A 51 2.65 8.01 1.09
C TYR A 51 3.29 7.64 -0.24
N ILE A 52 2.62 7.98 -1.33
CA ILE A 52 3.16 7.81 -2.68
C ILE A 52 2.93 9.07 -3.49
N ILE A 53 3.75 9.24 -4.51
CA ILE A 53 3.65 10.36 -5.45
C ILE A 53 3.52 9.76 -6.84
N LYS A 54 2.56 10.26 -7.60
CA LYS A 54 2.37 9.88 -8.99
C LYS A 54 3.32 10.71 -9.85
N THR A 55 4.08 10.05 -10.71
CA THR A 55 4.94 10.73 -11.66
C THR A 55 4.45 10.43 -13.07
N VAL A 56 4.57 11.41 -13.96
CA VAL A 56 4.11 11.26 -15.36
C VAL A 56 5.31 11.51 -16.27
N ASP A 57 5.59 10.53 -17.14
CA ASP A 57 6.64 10.64 -18.13
C ASP A 57 6.01 10.27 -19.49
N GLY A 58 5.64 11.30 -20.26
CA GLY A 58 4.88 11.08 -21.47
C GLY A 58 3.52 10.50 -21.15
N SER A 59 3.25 9.31 -21.69
CA SER A 59 1.99 8.62 -21.42
C SER A 59 2.10 7.63 -20.25
N LYS A 60 3.28 7.51 -19.65
CA LYS A 60 3.52 6.56 -18.56
C LYS A 60 3.30 7.20 -17.21
N ILE A 61 2.51 6.54 -16.38
CA ILE A 61 2.27 6.93 -15.01
C ILE A 61 2.98 5.93 -14.11
N SER A 62 3.83 6.43 -13.23
CA SER A 62 4.59 5.62 -12.29
C SER A 62 4.36 6.13 -10.88
N TYR A 63 4.70 5.31 -9.88
CA TYR A 63 4.53 5.67 -8.48
C TYR A 63 5.85 5.56 -7.74
N ILE A 64 6.16 6.57 -6.94
CA ILE A 64 7.34 6.58 -6.08
C ILE A 64 6.90 6.83 -4.64
N LEU A 65 7.79 6.54 -3.68
CA LEU A 65 7.50 6.84 -2.29
C LEU A 65 7.43 8.35 -2.08
N GLY A 66 6.43 8.78 -1.28
CA GLY A 66 6.26 10.19 -0.93
C GLY A 66 6.89 10.55 0.40
N CYS A 67 7.42 9.57 1.14
CA CYS A 67 8.05 9.81 2.44
C CYS A 67 9.03 8.67 2.72
N PRO A 68 9.93 8.84 3.68
CA PRO A 68 10.89 7.78 3.99
C PRO A 68 10.20 6.49 4.42
N PRO A 69 10.68 5.33 3.94
CA PRO A 69 10.02 4.07 4.29
C PRO A 69 10.05 3.76 5.78
N GLU A 70 11.02 4.29 6.51
CA GLU A 70 11.09 4.11 7.96
C GLU A 70 10.00 4.85 8.71
N SER A 71 9.36 5.83 8.07
CA SER A 71 8.34 6.67 8.71
C SER A 71 6.92 6.14 8.52
N ILE A 72 6.74 5.06 7.76
CA ILE A 72 5.42 4.48 7.49
C ILE A 72 5.33 3.11 8.11
N THR A 73 4.31 2.88 8.95
CA THR A 73 4.05 1.55 9.51
C THR A 73 2.96 0.84 8.72
N VAL A 74 2.85 -0.46 8.94
CA VAL A 74 1.75 -1.25 8.37
C VAL A 74 0.41 -0.64 8.79
N GLY A 75 0.31 -0.25 10.06
CA GLY A 75 -0.90 0.37 10.58
C GLY A 75 -1.26 1.67 9.88
N ASP A 76 -0.25 2.47 9.54
CA ASP A 76 -0.47 3.72 8.81
C ASP A 76 -1.08 3.46 7.45
N ILE A 77 -0.60 2.44 6.75
CA ILE A 77 -1.10 2.08 5.42
C ILE A 77 -2.57 1.65 5.51
N LEU A 78 -2.88 0.79 6.46
CA LEU A 78 -4.25 0.31 6.65
C LEU A 78 -5.18 1.44 7.06
N TYR A 79 -4.72 2.33 7.92
CA TYR A 79 -5.50 3.50 8.34
C TYR A 79 -5.80 4.43 7.15
N SER A 80 -4.80 4.61 6.28
CA SER A 80 -4.97 5.43 5.08
C SER A 80 -6.09 4.89 4.18
N LEU A 81 -6.13 3.59 3.99
CA LEU A 81 -7.18 2.96 3.19
C LEU A 81 -8.55 3.17 3.83
N LYS A 82 -8.62 3.04 5.14
CA LYS A 82 -9.87 3.22 5.88
C LYS A 82 -10.39 4.64 5.74
N MET A 83 -9.52 5.64 5.87
CA MET A 83 -9.93 7.04 5.91
C MET A 83 -10.15 7.66 4.54
N ASN A 84 -9.38 7.24 3.54
CA ASN A 84 -9.37 7.88 2.23
C ASN A 84 -10.00 7.06 1.13
N GLY A 85 -10.29 5.80 1.40
CA GLY A 85 -10.64 4.88 0.34
C GLY A 85 -12.09 4.71 0.06
N GLY A 86 -12.38 4.24 -1.15
CA GLY A 86 -13.67 3.75 -1.53
C GLY A 86 -13.92 2.33 -1.03
N PHE A 87 -13.16 1.88 -0.04
CA PHE A 87 -13.29 0.53 0.52
C PHE A 87 -14.22 0.47 1.70
N ARG A 88 -14.95 1.54 1.95
CA ARG A 88 -15.86 1.60 3.09
C ARG A 88 -17.01 0.65 2.91
N ASN A 89 -17.23 -0.17 3.93
CA ASN A 89 -18.47 -0.90 4.05
C ASN A 89 -19.34 -0.12 5.04
N LYS A 90 -20.43 0.43 4.54
CA LYS A 90 -21.31 1.28 5.34
C LYS A 90 -22.00 0.55 6.48
N ASN A 91 -22.04 -0.77 6.40
CA ASN A 91 -22.79 -1.60 7.35
C ASN A 91 -21.95 -2.15 8.48
N LEU A 92 -20.65 -1.86 8.49
CA LEU A 92 -19.75 -2.38 9.51
C LEU A 92 -18.93 -1.25 10.09
N SER A 93 -18.64 -1.36 11.39
CA SER A 93 -17.67 -0.49 12.01
C SER A 93 -16.33 -0.69 11.31
N PRO A 94 -15.69 0.38 10.80
CA PRO A 94 -14.41 0.23 10.12
C PRO A 94 -13.36 -0.43 11.00
N ASP A 95 -13.34 -0.10 12.30
CA ASP A 95 -12.36 -0.66 13.22
C ASP A 95 -12.51 -2.17 13.38
N ASP A 96 -13.74 -2.62 13.53
CA ASP A 96 -14.01 -4.04 13.69
C ASP A 96 -13.62 -4.81 12.43
N LYS A 97 -13.93 -4.25 11.27
CA LYS A 97 -13.60 -4.88 10.00
C LYS A 97 -12.09 -5.00 9.83
N TYR A 98 -11.34 -3.95 10.15
CA TYR A 98 -9.88 -3.98 10.03
C TYR A 98 -9.26 -4.96 10.98
N LYS A 99 -9.69 -4.96 12.23
CA LYS A 99 -9.19 -5.91 13.21
C LYS A 99 -9.45 -7.33 12.77
N LYS A 100 -10.65 -7.60 12.28
CA LYS A 100 -11.03 -8.92 11.82
C LYS A 100 -10.16 -9.38 10.65
N LEU A 101 -9.98 -8.51 9.66
CA LEU A 101 -9.15 -8.84 8.50
C LEU A 101 -7.70 -9.10 8.89
N ILE A 102 -7.17 -8.28 9.77
CA ILE A 102 -5.79 -8.42 10.23
C ILE A 102 -5.59 -9.75 10.97
N TYR A 103 -6.51 -10.08 11.85
CA TYR A 103 -6.39 -11.31 12.64
C TYR A 103 -6.71 -12.58 11.85
N GLU A 104 -7.72 -12.54 11.00
CA GLU A 104 -8.15 -13.72 10.26
C GLU A 104 -7.20 -14.12 9.15
N ASN A 105 -6.61 -13.16 8.47
CA ASN A 105 -5.72 -13.46 7.34
C ASN A 105 -4.35 -13.97 7.77
N LYS A 106 -3.99 -13.81 9.04
CA LYS A 106 -2.70 -14.25 9.56
C LYS A 106 -1.50 -13.71 8.80
N THR A 107 -1.76 -12.80 7.87
CA THR A 107 -0.72 -12.15 7.07
C THR A 107 -0.08 -11.03 7.87
N ILE A 108 -0.87 -10.42 8.75
CA ILE A 108 -0.45 -9.28 9.56
C ILE A 108 -0.78 -9.60 11.01
N SER A 109 0.25 -9.69 11.84
CA SER A 109 0.07 -9.89 13.28
C SER A 109 0.07 -8.54 13.99
N ASN A 110 -0.31 -8.52 15.27
CA ASN A 110 -0.19 -7.32 16.09
C ASN A 110 1.22 -6.77 16.10
N LYS A 111 2.18 -7.67 16.05
CA LYS A 111 3.59 -7.34 16.04
C LYS A 111 3.95 -6.62 14.72
N ASP A 112 3.40 -7.12 13.62
CA ASP A 112 3.69 -6.56 12.30
C ASP A 112 2.95 -5.24 12.07
N TYR A 113 1.85 -5.01 12.78
CA TYR A 113 1.07 -3.78 12.63
C TYR A 113 1.89 -2.53 12.89
N ASN A 114 2.83 -2.60 13.82
CA ASN A 114 3.70 -1.49 14.17
C ASN A 114 5.03 -1.50 13.43
N LYS A 115 5.24 -2.46 12.56
CA LYS A 115 6.47 -2.58 11.80
C LYS A 115 6.51 -1.54 10.71
N ASP A 116 7.66 -0.88 10.53
CA ASP A 116 7.78 0.09 9.47
C ASP A 116 8.07 -0.58 8.13
N LEU A 117 7.81 0.17 7.07
CA LEU A 117 7.92 -0.34 5.71
C LEU A 117 9.36 -0.72 5.35
N TYR A 118 10.33 0.05 5.83
CA TYR A 118 11.74 -0.26 5.55
C TYR A 118 12.11 -1.64 6.06
N HIS A 119 11.77 -1.94 7.31
CA HIS A 119 12.09 -3.23 7.91
C HIS A 119 11.32 -4.39 7.27
N LEU A 120 10.11 -4.14 6.78
CA LEU A 120 9.38 -5.15 6.03
C LEU A 120 10.11 -5.55 4.75
N VAL A 121 10.71 -4.57 4.08
CA VAL A 121 11.40 -4.83 2.81
C VAL A 121 12.75 -5.50 3.05
N VAL A 122 13.55 -4.99 3.98
CA VAL A 122 14.92 -5.46 4.16
C VAL A 122 15.04 -6.74 4.97
N ASN A 123 14.07 -7.05 5.82
CA ASN A 123 14.08 -8.25 6.66
C ASN A 123 13.30 -9.41 6.07
N LYS A 124 12.95 -9.31 4.84
CA LYS A 124 12.20 -10.37 4.17
C LYS A 124 13.09 -11.55 3.79
#